data_86ea39363c2f59cf4a4d009ecafd7fce
#
_entry.id   86ea39363c2f59cf4a4d009ecafd7fce
#
_cell.length_a   1.000
_cell.length_b   1.000
_cell.length_c   1.000
_cell.angle_alpha   90.00
_cell.angle_beta   90.00
_cell.angle_gamma   90.00
#
_symmetry.space_group_name_H-M   'P 1'
#
loop_
_entity.id
_entity.type
_entity.pdbx_description
1 polymer ?
#
loop_
_entity_poly.entity_id
_entity_poly.type
_entity_poly.pdbx_seq_one_letter_code
_entity_poly.pdbx_strand_id
1 'polypeptide(L)'
;MTATIPSEAPLTSTAAAGTASTGTPGTGTAMTDVVNPGAAATGITLPSPALRIPPAAPADAAAFFAARLTYQTDVSDVHASLESGAPGFVLLDSRAASGWDQGHVPGALHLPTADIPARAATLLDPAIPVITYCWGPGCDGATRAALALAQLGYQVKEMIGGIEYWIREGFPLETPTGLDHRTPDP
;
A
#
# COMPACT_ATOMS: atom_id res chain seq x y z
N MET A 1 -2.07 48.42 -10.69
CA MET A 1 -2.19 47.62 -11.93
C MET A 1 -2.88 46.34 -11.54
N THR A 2 -4.18 46.24 -11.85
CA THR A 2 -5.08 45.15 -11.43
C THR A 2 -5.09 44.14 -12.57
N ALA A 3 -4.62 42.91 -12.30
CA ALA A 3 -4.65 41.81 -13.28
C ALA A 3 -5.96 41.06 -13.17
N THR A 4 -6.72 41.04 -14.26
CA THR A 4 -8.01 40.38 -14.44
C THR A 4 -7.78 38.90 -14.80
N ILE A 5 -8.41 37.97 -14.07
CA ILE A 5 -8.41 36.53 -14.35
C ILE A 5 -9.52 36.21 -15.35
N PRO A 6 -9.29 35.47 -16.45
CA PRO A 6 -10.35 35.03 -17.35
C PRO A 6 -11.14 33.84 -16.79
N SER A 7 -12.45 33.91 -16.90
CA SER A 7 -13.47 32.90 -16.59
C SER A 7 -13.42 31.78 -17.62
N GLU A 8 -13.26 30.52 -17.20
CA GLU A 8 -13.41 29.35 -18.05
C GLU A 8 -14.90 28.94 -18.18
N ALA A 9 -15.29 28.65 -19.43
CA ALA A 9 -16.61 28.18 -19.81
C ALA A 9 -16.79 26.68 -19.60
N PRO A 10 -18.00 26.16 -19.36
CA PRO A 10 -18.22 24.72 -19.13
C PRO A 10 -18.23 23.92 -20.44
N LEU A 11 -17.54 22.77 -20.42
CA LEU A 11 -17.53 21.78 -21.51
C LEU A 11 -18.86 21.01 -21.51
N THR A 12 -19.64 21.15 -22.59
CA THR A 12 -20.83 20.36 -22.87
C THR A 12 -20.44 19.02 -23.48
N SER A 13 -20.80 17.92 -22.78
CA SER A 13 -20.64 16.54 -23.26
C SER A 13 -21.84 16.20 -24.17
N THR A 14 -21.59 15.94 -25.45
CA THR A 14 -22.56 15.45 -26.43
C THR A 14 -22.55 13.92 -26.41
N ALA A 15 -23.68 13.31 -26.00
CA ALA A 15 -23.87 11.87 -26.08
C ALA A 15 -24.19 11.45 -27.53
N ALA A 16 -23.38 10.56 -28.09
CA ALA A 16 -23.65 9.93 -29.39
C ALA A 16 -24.46 8.65 -29.20
N ALA A 17 -25.64 8.59 -29.82
CA ALA A 17 -26.48 7.41 -29.89
C ALA A 17 -25.90 6.41 -30.90
N GLY A 18 -25.53 5.22 -30.42
CA GLY A 18 -25.10 4.09 -31.25
C GLY A 18 -26.26 3.17 -31.60
N THR A 19 -26.42 2.89 -32.90
CA THR A 19 -27.44 2.06 -33.53
C THR A 19 -27.34 0.59 -33.13
N ALA A 20 -28.49 -0.03 -32.86
CA ALA A 20 -28.65 -1.45 -32.59
C ALA A 20 -28.40 -2.28 -33.86
N SER A 21 -27.50 -3.26 -33.78
CA SER A 21 -27.30 -4.30 -34.78
C SER A 21 -27.99 -5.59 -34.30
N THR A 22 -28.93 -6.08 -35.12
CA THR A 22 -29.62 -7.36 -34.93
C THR A 22 -28.70 -8.51 -35.42
N GLY A 23 -28.13 -9.25 -34.48
CA GLY A 23 -27.36 -10.48 -34.74
C GLY A 23 -28.14 -11.74 -34.40
N THR A 24 -28.21 -12.67 -35.32
CA THR A 24 -28.87 -13.98 -35.29
C THR A 24 -28.33 -14.87 -34.17
N PRO A 25 -29.15 -15.71 -33.49
CA PRO A 25 -28.68 -16.57 -32.41
C PRO A 25 -27.88 -17.76 -32.92
N GLY A 26 -26.60 -17.79 -32.61
CA GLY A 26 -25.73 -18.95 -32.77
C GLY A 26 -26.00 -19.98 -31.67
N THR A 27 -26.20 -21.23 -32.07
CA THR A 27 -26.32 -22.41 -31.22
C THR A 27 -25.05 -22.62 -30.41
N GLY A 28 -25.04 -22.15 -29.15
CA GLY A 28 -23.97 -22.40 -28.19
C GLY A 28 -24.28 -23.63 -27.35
N THR A 29 -23.37 -24.54 -27.36
CA THR A 29 -23.28 -25.80 -26.63
C THR A 29 -23.51 -25.56 -25.12
N ALA A 30 -24.49 -26.29 -24.56
CA ALA A 30 -24.79 -26.27 -23.13
C ALA A 30 -23.55 -26.66 -22.33
N MET A 31 -23.10 -25.75 -21.47
CA MET A 31 -22.22 -26.12 -20.36
C MET A 31 -23.04 -27.00 -19.39
N THR A 32 -22.64 -28.24 -19.31
CA THR A 32 -23.20 -29.20 -18.34
C THR A 32 -22.91 -28.66 -16.93
N ASP A 33 -23.98 -28.32 -16.22
CA ASP A 33 -23.95 -28.13 -14.76
C ASP A 33 -23.34 -29.37 -14.12
N VAL A 34 -22.19 -29.21 -13.50
CA VAL A 34 -21.63 -30.20 -12.58
C VAL A 34 -22.51 -30.19 -11.33
N VAL A 35 -23.65 -30.89 -11.40
CA VAL A 35 -24.47 -31.19 -10.24
C VAL A 35 -23.65 -32.15 -9.41
N ASN A 36 -23.19 -31.74 -8.25
CA ASN A 36 -22.63 -32.62 -7.22
C ASN A 36 -23.79 -33.39 -6.54
N PRO A 37 -24.00 -34.70 -6.83
CA PRO A 37 -25.10 -35.47 -6.24
C PRO A 37 -24.64 -36.05 -4.91
N GLY A 38 -24.71 -35.28 -3.83
CA GLY A 38 -24.32 -35.84 -2.55
C GLY A 38 -24.44 -34.89 -1.36
N ALA A 39 -25.61 -34.28 -1.18
CA ALA A 39 -25.88 -33.62 0.11
C ALA A 39 -27.35 -33.61 0.45
N ALA A 40 -27.86 -34.81 0.73
CA ALA A 40 -29.06 -34.97 1.56
C ALA A 40 -28.59 -35.39 2.94
N ALA A 41 -28.04 -34.49 3.71
CA ALA A 41 -27.85 -34.61 5.14
C ALA A 41 -28.38 -33.32 5.76
N THR A 42 -29.51 -33.41 6.44
CA THR A 42 -30.04 -32.41 7.37
C THR A 42 -29.10 -32.27 8.57
N GLY A 43 -27.87 -31.83 8.33
CA GLY A 43 -26.93 -31.44 9.34
C GLY A 43 -26.81 -29.91 9.31
N ILE A 44 -26.79 -29.26 10.45
CA ILE A 44 -26.42 -27.85 10.59
C ILE A 44 -25.02 -27.74 9.99
N THR A 45 -24.94 -27.30 8.73
CA THR A 45 -23.64 -27.00 8.09
C THR A 45 -23.11 -25.73 8.74
N LEU A 46 -22.16 -25.89 9.66
CA LEU A 46 -21.43 -24.72 10.19
C LEU A 46 -20.77 -23.98 9.03
N PRO A 47 -20.81 -22.65 9.01
CA PRO A 47 -20.13 -21.90 7.97
C PRO A 47 -18.65 -22.26 7.97
N SER A 48 -18.02 -22.20 6.78
CA SER A 48 -16.57 -22.36 6.62
C SER A 48 -15.83 -21.53 7.69
N PRO A 49 -14.76 -22.05 8.31
CA PRO A 49 -13.97 -21.28 9.28
C PRO A 49 -13.61 -19.87 8.81
N ALA A 50 -13.33 -19.71 7.52
CA ALA A 50 -13.02 -18.43 6.90
C ALA A 50 -14.24 -17.49 6.79
N LEU A 51 -15.45 -18.02 6.78
CA LEU A 51 -16.71 -17.26 6.69
C LEU A 51 -17.50 -17.26 8.02
N ARG A 52 -16.86 -17.65 9.12
CA ARG A 52 -17.49 -17.62 10.45
C ARG A 52 -17.95 -16.21 10.82
N ILE A 53 -17.19 -15.19 10.37
CA ILE A 53 -17.62 -13.80 10.35
C ILE A 53 -17.96 -13.49 8.89
N PRO A 54 -19.20 -13.07 8.58
CA PRO A 54 -19.58 -12.75 7.22
C PRO A 54 -18.72 -11.60 6.65
N PRO A 55 -18.44 -11.59 5.34
CA PRO A 55 -17.82 -10.44 4.69
C PRO A 55 -18.66 -9.16 4.88
N ALA A 56 -18.00 -8.02 4.93
CA ALA A 56 -18.67 -6.73 4.97
C ALA A 56 -19.48 -6.47 3.69
N ALA A 57 -20.45 -5.58 3.77
CA ALA A 57 -21.17 -5.12 2.57
C ALA A 57 -20.19 -4.54 1.53
N PRO A 58 -20.47 -4.70 0.22
CA PRO A 58 -19.52 -4.29 -0.82
C PRO A 58 -19.07 -2.83 -0.73
N ALA A 59 -19.96 -1.91 -0.37
CA ALA A 59 -19.63 -0.48 -0.24
C ALA A 59 -18.66 -0.22 0.94
N ASP A 60 -18.89 -0.90 2.08
CA ASP A 60 -18.03 -0.76 3.27
C ASP A 60 -16.65 -1.40 3.03
N ALA A 61 -16.64 -2.56 2.37
CA ALA A 61 -15.40 -3.21 1.96
C ALA A 61 -14.59 -2.33 1.00
N ALA A 62 -15.24 -1.72 0.00
CA ALA A 62 -14.59 -0.81 -0.94
C ALA A 62 -14.00 0.43 -0.22
N ALA A 63 -14.75 1.04 0.69
CA ALA A 63 -14.27 2.18 1.48
C ALA A 63 -13.06 1.82 2.34
N PHE A 64 -13.10 0.67 3.02
CA PHE A 64 -12.01 0.19 3.86
C PHE A 64 -10.73 -0.08 3.05
N PHE A 65 -10.83 -0.81 1.93
CA PHE A 65 -9.67 -1.14 1.11
C PHE A 65 -9.09 0.08 0.39
N ALA A 66 -9.93 1.01 -0.07
CA ALA A 66 -9.48 2.28 -0.62
C ALA A 66 -8.71 3.11 0.43
N ALA A 67 -9.23 3.21 1.65
CA ALA A 67 -8.54 3.87 2.75
C ALA A 67 -7.18 3.18 3.04
N ARG A 68 -7.16 1.84 3.12
CA ARG A 68 -5.93 1.09 3.35
C ARG A 68 -4.87 1.38 2.30
N LEU A 69 -5.23 1.39 1.01
CA LEU A 69 -4.32 1.74 -0.10
C LEU A 69 -3.84 3.19 -0.04
N THR A 70 -4.61 4.09 0.57
CA THR A 70 -4.20 5.49 0.79
C THR A 70 -3.12 5.59 1.86
N TYR A 71 -3.20 4.80 2.90
CA TYR A 71 -2.29 4.87 4.06
C TYR A 71 -1.13 3.90 4.01
N GLN A 72 -1.19 2.87 3.16
CA GLN A 72 -0.19 1.81 3.08
C GLN A 72 0.35 1.64 1.65
N THR A 73 1.57 1.13 1.56
CA THR A 73 2.22 0.60 0.36
C THR A 73 3.02 -0.62 0.77
N ASP A 74 3.51 -1.41 -0.19
CA ASP A 74 4.31 -2.60 0.09
C ASP A 74 5.78 -2.40 -0.29
N VAL A 75 6.60 -3.40 0.05
CA VAL A 75 8.06 -3.36 -0.19
C VAL A 75 8.40 -3.37 -1.68
N SER A 76 7.62 -4.05 -2.51
CA SER A 76 7.86 -4.16 -3.95
C SER A 76 7.63 -2.84 -4.68
N ASP A 77 6.54 -2.14 -4.35
CA ASP A 77 6.23 -0.81 -4.88
C ASP A 77 7.28 0.23 -4.45
N VAL A 78 7.73 0.17 -3.19
CA VAL A 78 8.79 1.05 -2.69
C VAL A 78 10.11 0.77 -3.41
N HIS A 79 10.49 -0.50 -3.55
CA HIS A 79 11.72 -0.88 -4.27
C HIS A 79 11.69 -0.40 -5.72
N ALA A 80 10.62 -0.68 -6.46
CA ALA A 80 10.46 -0.24 -7.84
C ALA A 80 10.54 1.30 -7.98
N SER A 81 9.99 2.04 -7.00
CA SER A 81 10.08 3.50 -6.97
C SER A 81 11.50 4.00 -6.73
N LEU A 82 12.24 3.38 -5.82
CA LEU A 82 13.65 3.72 -5.56
C LEU A 82 14.53 3.44 -6.79
N GLU A 83 14.35 2.30 -7.44
CA GLU A 83 15.05 1.92 -8.68
C GLU A 83 14.78 2.90 -9.85
N SER A 84 13.66 3.60 -9.85
CA SER A 84 13.37 4.63 -10.86
C SER A 84 14.30 5.85 -10.79
N GLY A 85 15.03 6.02 -9.69
CA GLY A 85 15.91 7.15 -9.43
C GLY A 85 15.20 8.47 -9.07
N ALA A 86 13.85 8.49 -9.08
CA ALA A 86 13.04 9.65 -8.72
C ALA A 86 11.77 9.22 -7.96
N PRO A 87 11.91 8.66 -6.74
CA PRO A 87 10.80 8.05 -6.02
C PRO A 87 9.68 9.01 -5.64
N GLY A 88 9.97 10.31 -5.52
CA GLY A 88 8.99 11.35 -5.16
C GLY A 88 8.57 11.34 -3.68
N PHE A 89 9.28 10.62 -2.82
CA PHE A 89 9.05 10.54 -1.38
C PHE A 89 10.39 10.39 -0.62
N VAL A 90 10.36 10.60 0.67
CA VAL A 90 11.44 10.22 1.60
C VAL A 90 11.07 8.88 2.24
N LEU A 91 11.91 7.87 2.10
CA LEU A 91 11.79 6.62 2.85
C LEU A 91 12.45 6.80 4.23
N LEU A 92 11.72 6.50 5.31
CA LEU A 92 12.15 6.75 6.68
C LEU A 92 12.23 5.46 7.49
N ASP A 93 13.42 5.12 7.96
CA ASP A 93 13.64 4.06 8.94
C ASP A 93 13.36 4.57 10.35
N SER A 94 12.32 4.04 10.97
CA SER A 94 11.86 4.44 12.30
C SER A 94 12.47 3.61 13.44
N ARG A 95 13.34 2.64 13.12
CA ARG A 95 13.98 1.75 14.10
C ARG A 95 15.02 2.50 14.93
N ALA A 96 15.36 1.93 16.09
CA ALA A 96 16.49 2.40 16.89
C ALA A 96 17.81 2.22 16.12
N ALA A 97 18.87 2.95 16.54
CA ALA A 97 20.20 2.90 15.91
C ALA A 97 20.74 1.48 15.78
N SER A 98 20.54 0.62 16.79
CA SER A 98 20.99 -0.79 16.72
C SER A 98 20.31 -1.60 15.61
N GLY A 99 19.08 -1.22 15.20
CA GLY A 99 18.40 -1.83 14.06
C GLY A 99 18.90 -1.28 12.74
N TRP A 100 19.13 0.02 12.66
CA TRP A 100 19.73 0.69 11.52
C TRP A 100 21.12 0.14 11.18
N ASP A 101 21.98 0.00 12.19
CA ASP A 101 23.35 -0.49 12.03
C ASP A 101 23.44 -1.95 11.54
N GLN A 102 22.41 -2.75 11.76
CA GLN A 102 22.32 -4.11 11.23
C GLN A 102 22.08 -4.16 9.71
N GLY A 103 21.67 -3.06 9.14
CA GLY A 103 21.34 -2.90 7.74
C GLY A 103 19.96 -2.25 7.57
N HIS A 104 19.84 -1.41 6.56
CA HIS A 104 18.66 -0.62 6.25
C HIS A 104 18.43 -0.57 4.74
N VAL A 105 17.27 -0.08 4.31
CA VAL A 105 16.98 0.11 2.90
C VAL A 105 17.90 1.19 2.33
N PRO A 106 18.60 0.93 1.22
CA PRO A 106 19.50 1.91 0.60
C PRO A 106 18.80 3.24 0.33
N GLY A 107 19.45 4.33 0.73
CA GLY A 107 18.91 5.68 0.58
C GLY A 107 17.81 6.08 1.57
N ALA A 108 17.47 5.24 2.54
CA ALA A 108 16.54 5.60 3.60
C ALA A 108 17.13 6.65 4.54
N LEU A 109 16.27 7.51 5.08
CA LEU A 109 16.62 8.43 6.16
C LEU A 109 16.40 7.75 7.51
N HIS A 110 17.41 7.76 8.37
CA HIS A 110 17.28 7.26 9.74
C HIS A 110 16.70 8.33 10.68
N LEU A 111 15.50 8.07 11.18
CA LEU A 111 14.86 8.91 12.19
C LEU A 111 14.02 8.06 13.13
N PRO A 112 14.57 7.62 14.28
CA PRO A 112 13.83 6.86 15.27
C PRO A 112 12.55 7.54 15.69
N THR A 113 11.48 6.74 15.88
CA THR A 113 10.15 7.28 16.25
C THR A 113 10.18 8.27 17.40
N ALA A 114 11.03 8.03 18.42
CA ALA A 114 11.15 8.91 19.58
C ALA A 114 11.73 10.29 19.22
N ASP A 115 12.51 10.40 18.18
CA ASP A 115 13.19 11.64 17.77
C ASP A 115 12.34 12.48 16.79
N ILE A 116 11.26 11.93 16.23
CA ILE A 116 10.42 12.60 15.24
C ILE A 116 9.95 13.98 15.72
N PRO A 117 9.37 14.14 16.93
CA PRO A 117 8.85 15.44 17.38
C PRO A 117 9.91 16.55 17.42
N ALA A 118 11.16 16.18 17.72
CA ALA A 118 12.25 17.14 17.86
C ALA A 118 13.00 17.42 16.57
N ARG A 119 13.04 16.44 15.63
CA ARG A 119 13.97 16.48 14.49
C ARG A 119 13.31 16.50 13.13
N ALA A 120 12.03 16.13 13.00
CA ALA A 120 11.37 16.04 11.70
C ALA A 120 11.45 17.37 10.92
N ALA A 121 11.17 18.50 11.55
CA ALA A 121 11.16 19.81 10.90
C ALA A 121 12.53 20.27 10.35
N THR A 122 13.62 19.68 10.84
CA THR A 122 14.98 19.99 10.37
C THR A 122 15.47 19.02 9.29
N LEU A 123 14.84 17.86 9.18
CA LEU A 123 15.29 16.78 8.29
C LEU A 123 14.37 16.55 7.10
N LEU A 124 13.11 16.95 7.20
CA LEU A 124 12.08 16.66 6.22
C LEU A 124 11.47 17.93 5.65
N ASP A 125 11.24 17.95 4.35
CA ASP A 125 10.44 18.97 3.69
C ASP A 125 8.95 18.54 3.77
N PRO A 126 8.04 19.35 4.34
CA PRO A 126 6.62 19.01 4.45
C PRO A 126 5.90 18.89 3.10
N ALA A 127 6.49 19.41 2.02
CA ALA A 127 5.96 19.26 0.66
C ALA A 127 6.23 17.88 0.05
N ILE A 128 7.16 17.09 0.63
CA ILE A 128 7.54 15.77 0.14
C ILE A 128 6.89 14.70 1.01
N PRO A 129 6.09 13.77 0.43
CA PRO A 129 5.53 12.66 1.17
C PRO A 129 6.61 11.80 1.85
N VAL A 130 6.26 11.22 3.00
CA VAL A 130 7.15 10.32 3.74
C VAL A 130 6.55 8.90 3.76
N ILE A 131 7.38 7.91 3.51
CA ILE A 131 7.02 6.50 3.70
C ILE A 131 7.81 5.96 4.88
N THR A 132 7.13 5.51 5.93
CA THR A 132 7.78 4.96 7.13
C THR A 132 7.88 3.46 7.07
N TYR A 133 8.97 2.90 7.60
CA TYR A 133 9.07 1.46 7.85
C TYR A 133 9.73 1.16 9.21
N CYS A 134 9.54 -0.08 9.66
CA CYS A 134 10.13 -0.63 10.88
C CYS A 134 10.60 -2.08 10.63
N TRP A 135 10.55 -2.93 11.65
CA TRP A 135 11.03 -4.32 11.56
C TRP A 135 10.20 -5.18 10.62
N GLY A 136 8.90 -5.32 10.83
CA GLY A 136 8.05 -6.23 10.08
C GLY A 136 6.60 -6.21 10.56
N PRO A 137 5.78 -7.19 10.13
CA PRO A 137 4.33 -7.17 10.38
C PRO A 137 3.94 -7.24 11.87
N GLY A 138 4.83 -7.74 12.72
CA GLY A 138 4.62 -7.82 14.16
C GLY A 138 5.07 -6.58 14.93
N CYS A 139 5.48 -5.51 14.24
CA CYS A 139 5.99 -4.27 14.83
C CYS A 139 5.13 -3.08 14.45
N ASP A 140 4.62 -2.34 15.42
CA ASP A 140 3.85 -1.10 15.20
C ASP A 140 4.70 0.18 15.10
N GLY A 141 6.03 0.04 15.04
CA GLY A 141 6.96 1.18 15.02
C GLY A 141 6.75 2.10 13.82
N ALA A 142 6.52 1.55 12.62
CA ALA A 142 6.22 2.32 11.42
C ALA A 142 4.89 3.08 11.55
N THR A 143 3.86 2.42 12.06
CA THR A 143 2.54 3.03 12.33
C THR A 143 2.66 4.18 13.33
N ARG A 144 3.44 4.02 14.41
CA ARG A 144 3.69 5.08 15.40
C ARG A 144 4.45 6.25 14.78
N ALA A 145 5.46 5.97 13.95
CA ALA A 145 6.21 6.99 13.24
C ALA A 145 5.31 7.77 12.26
N ALA A 146 4.48 7.06 11.47
CA ALA A 146 3.51 7.66 10.57
C ALA A 146 2.52 8.56 11.32
N LEU A 147 2.00 8.11 12.48
CA LEU A 147 1.11 8.91 13.31
C LEU A 147 1.79 10.19 13.79
N ALA A 148 3.03 10.07 14.31
CA ALA A 148 3.77 11.23 14.81
C ALA A 148 4.03 12.25 13.69
N LEU A 149 4.42 11.81 12.50
CA LEU A 149 4.62 12.68 11.34
C LEU A 149 3.32 13.33 10.85
N ALA A 150 2.23 12.56 10.78
CA ALA A 150 0.92 13.08 10.38
C ALA A 150 0.42 14.16 11.35
N GLN A 151 0.65 14.00 12.66
CA GLN A 151 0.34 15.01 13.68
C GLN A 151 1.16 16.30 13.51
N LEU A 152 2.32 16.22 12.89
CA LEU A 152 3.15 17.37 12.51
C LEU A 152 2.82 17.96 11.13
N GLY A 153 1.81 17.40 10.45
CA GLY A 153 1.32 17.92 9.16
C GLY A 153 1.96 17.30 7.91
N TYR A 154 2.78 16.26 8.04
CA TYR A 154 3.36 15.56 6.88
C TYR A 154 2.35 14.61 6.22
N GLN A 155 2.45 14.48 4.90
CA GLN A 155 1.77 13.42 4.15
C GLN A 155 2.55 12.10 4.34
N VAL A 156 1.89 11.05 4.82
CA VAL A 156 2.59 9.84 5.22
C VAL A 156 1.89 8.59 4.70
N LYS A 157 2.69 7.60 4.31
CA LYS A 157 2.28 6.19 4.16
C LYS A 157 3.16 5.30 5.02
N GLU A 158 2.67 4.10 5.31
CA GLU A 158 3.43 3.03 5.95
C GLU A 158 3.81 1.97 4.90
N MET A 159 5.10 1.59 4.83
CA MET A 159 5.54 0.41 4.08
C MET A 159 5.27 -0.84 4.92
N ILE A 160 4.20 -1.56 4.57
CA ILE A 160 3.87 -2.83 5.23
C ILE A 160 4.93 -3.89 4.92
N GLY A 161 5.12 -4.81 5.86
CA GLY A 161 6.16 -5.83 5.77
C GLY A 161 7.50 -5.39 6.34
N GLY A 162 7.84 -4.10 6.30
CA GLY A 162 9.05 -3.54 6.88
C GLY A 162 10.34 -4.15 6.31
N ILE A 163 11.43 -4.04 7.09
CA ILE A 163 12.74 -4.56 6.66
C ILE A 163 12.75 -6.10 6.54
N GLU A 164 11.90 -6.80 7.29
CA GLU A 164 11.79 -8.25 7.21
C GLU A 164 11.35 -8.69 5.81
N TYR A 165 10.27 -8.13 5.27
CA TYR A 165 9.81 -8.48 3.93
C TYR A 165 10.69 -7.90 2.83
N TRP A 166 11.34 -6.76 3.04
CA TRP A 166 12.39 -6.27 2.15
C TRP A 166 13.49 -7.31 1.93
N ILE A 167 13.97 -7.92 3.02
CA ILE A 167 14.95 -9.00 2.98
C ILE A 167 14.37 -10.26 2.32
N ARG A 168 13.13 -10.64 2.63
CA ARG A 168 12.46 -11.84 2.08
C ARG A 168 12.28 -11.77 0.56
N GLU A 169 12.06 -10.57 0.02
CA GLU A 169 12.02 -10.34 -1.43
C GLU A 169 13.42 -10.33 -2.08
N GLY A 170 14.48 -10.44 -1.28
CA GLY A 170 15.87 -10.46 -1.77
C GLY A 170 16.42 -9.09 -2.12
N PHE A 171 15.78 -8.01 -1.70
CA PHE A 171 16.23 -6.66 -1.99
C PHE A 171 17.49 -6.28 -1.19
N PRO A 172 18.31 -5.35 -1.73
CA PRO A 172 19.59 -5.01 -1.12
C PRO A 172 19.43 -4.26 0.20
N LEU A 173 20.38 -4.45 1.10
CA LEU A 173 20.54 -3.66 2.32
C LEU A 173 21.82 -2.82 2.24
N GLU A 174 21.75 -1.61 2.75
CA GLU A 174 22.93 -0.83 3.05
C GLU A 174 23.38 -1.12 4.48
N THR A 175 24.67 -1.44 4.65
CA THR A 175 25.31 -1.73 5.93
C THR A 175 26.57 -0.87 6.09
N PRO A 176 27.18 -0.78 7.28
CA PRO A 176 28.45 -0.07 7.46
C PRO A 176 29.59 -0.59 6.58
N THR A 177 29.48 -1.79 6.03
CA THR A 177 30.48 -2.42 5.16
C THR A 177 30.11 -2.35 3.67
N GLY A 178 28.99 -1.76 3.30
CA GLY A 178 28.50 -1.64 1.94
C GLY A 178 27.16 -2.36 1.72
N LEU A 179 26.81 -2.55 0.44
CA LEU A 179 25.57 -3.25 0.08
C LEU A 179 25.67 -4.74 0.40
N ASP A 180 24.64 -5.27 0.98
CA ASP A 180 24.47 -6.67 1.37
C ASP A 180 23.14 -7.24 0.83
N HIS A 181 23.13 -8.53 0.48
CA HIS A 181 21.94 -9.26 0.09
C HIS A 181 21.79 -10.45 1.04
N ARG A 182 20.86 -10.35 1.97
CA ARG A 182 20.57 -11.45 2.88
C ARG A 182 19.65 -12.44 2.22
N THR A 183 19.99 -13.74 2.36
CA THR A 183 19.07 -14.80 1.98
C THR A 183 17.92 -14.81 2.97
N PRO A 184 16.66 -14.84 2.50
CA PRO A 184 15.51 -15.03 3.39
C PRO A 184 15.69 -16.30 4.22
N ASP A 185 15.36 -16.24 5.51
CA ASP A 185 15.24 -17.46 6.31
C ASP A 185 14.13 -18.34 5.71
N PRO A 186 14.36 -19.66 5.57
CA PRO A 186 13.41 -20.59 4.94
C PRO A 186 12.10 -20.74 5.70
#